data_7d54f342cc856edc916ce1afd9a84600
#
_entry.id   7d54f342cc856edc916ce1afd9a84600
#
_cell.length_a   1.000
_cell.length_b   1.000
_cell.length_c   1.000
_cell.angle_alpha   90.00
_cell.angle_beta   90.00
_cell.angle_gamma   90.00
#
_symmetry.space_group_name_H-M   'P 1'
#
loop_
_entity.id
_entity.type
_entity.pdbx_description
1 polymer ?
#
loop_
_entity_poly.entity_id
_entity_poly.type
_entity_poly.pdbx_seq_one_letter_code
_entity_poly.pdbx_strand_id
1 'polypeptide(L)'
;VTSDDPRWLDDGEYRAWRSLLATVALLEAALDRQLQRDAGMPHAYYQVLAMLSEVPGRSLRMSDLAAITQSSQSRVSHAVAKLEAAGWVRRRPARDDRRSTIAELTAEGFAVLESAAPGHVACVRENLFDGLTRQQVDALRGICDAALDRMSGQPGAGPLREAAAAAVRAASSGGATAGGAERLA
;
A
#
# COMPACT_ATOMS: atom_id res chain seq x y z
N VAL A 1 -14.54 20.00 37.94
CA VAL A 1 -14.45 20.83 36.72
C VAL A 1 -13.54 20.09 35.75
N THR A 2 -14.11 19.26 34.86
CA THR A 2 -13.39 18.67 33.77
C THR A 2 -13.13 19.80 32.77
N SER A 3 -11.88 20.18 32.58
CA SER A 3 -11.49 21.15 31.58
C SER A 3 -11.77 20.49 30.21
N ASP A 4 -12.82 20.98 29.55
CA ASP A 4 -13.25 20.57 28.21
C ASP A 4 -12.46 21.32 27.13
N ASP A 5 -11.26 21.81 27.47
CA ASP A 5 -10.38 22.54 26.56
C ASP A 5 -9.60 21.54 25.71
N PRO A 6 -9.72 21.56 24.39
CA PRO A 6 -9.05 20.61 23.52
C PRO A 6 -7.53 20.72 23.67
N ARG A 7 -6.85 19.59 23.85
CA ARG A 7 -5.39 19.54 23.86
C ARG A 7 -4.88 19.83 22.44
N TRP A 8 -4.45 21.07 22.22
CA TRP A 8 -3.83 21.50 20.99
C TRP A 8 -2.45 20.86 20.78
N LEU A 9 -2.03 20.74 19.51
CA LEU A 9 -0.66 20.37 19.19
C LEU A 9 0.30 21.46 19.63
N ASP A 10 1.43 21.06 20.24
CA ASP A 10 2.52 21.98 20.45
C ASP A 10 3.24 22.32 19.12
N ASP A 11 4.17 23.28 19.16
CA ASP A 11 4.91 23.72 17.96
C ASP A 11 5.72 22.59 17.31
N GLY A 12 6.25 21.66 18.09
CA GLY A 12 6.99 20.48 17.60
C GLY A 12 6.06 19.48 16.93
N GLU A 13 4.97 19.14 17.59
CA GLU A 13 3.92 18.26 17.08
C GLU A 13 3.32 18.83 15.78
N TYR A 14 3.03 20.13 15.74
CA TYR A 14 2.47 20.78 14.57
C TYR A 14 3.44 20.75 13.38
N ARG A 15 4.72 21.06 13.59
CA ARG A 15 5.73 20.97 12.53
C ARG A 15 5.89 19.55 12.01
N ALA A 16 5.98 18.55 12.90
CA ALA A 16 6.07 17.14 12.52
C ALA A 16 4.88 16.71 11.69
N TRP A 17 3.67 17.05 12.12
CA TRP A 17 2.42 16.78 11.41
C TRP A 17 2.41 17.38 9.99
N ARG A 18 2.78 18.67 9.87
CA ARG A 18 2.83 19.35 8.57
C ARG A 18 3.88 18.74 7.62
N SER A 19 5.03 18.36 8.16
CA SER A 19 6.10 17.70 7.40
C SER A 19 5.66 16.31 6.92
N LEU A 20 5.01 15.52 7.78
CA LEU A 20 4.48 14.21 7.41
C LEU A 20 3.48 14.33 6.26
N LEU A 21 2.50 15.22 6.38
CA LEU A 21 1.50 15.42 5.31
C LEU A 21 2.14 15.83 3.98
N ALA A 22 3.10 16.77 4.01
CA ALA A 22 3.79 17.21 2.81
C ALA A 22 4.62 16.08 2.18
N THR A 23 5.34 15.29 3.00
CA THR A 23 6.13 14.15 2.53
C THR A 23 5.27 13.12 1.84
N VAL A 24 4.17 12.69 2.47
CA VAL A 24 3.24 11.70 1.89
C VAL A 24 2.67 12.22 0.56
N ALA A 25 2.18 13.46 0.52
CA ALA A 25 1.60 14.02 -0.70
C ALA A 25 2.60 14.12 -1.85
N LEU A 26 3.84 14.53 -1.58
CA LEU A 26 4.90 14.65 -2.59
C LEU A 26 5.36 13.28 -3.08
N LEU A 27 5.50 12.31 -2.17
CA LEU A 27 5.87 10.93 -2.52
C LEU A 27 4.80 10.29 -3.41
N GLU A 28 3.53 10.33 -3.01
CA GLU A 28 2.43 9.79 -3.83
C GLU A 28 2.39 10.42 -5.23
N ALA A 29 2.55 11.74 -5.33
CA ALA A 29 2.60 12.43 -6.61
C ALA A 29 3.82 12.02 -7.46
N ALA A 30 4.98 11.73 -6.85
CA ALA A 30 6.16 11.25 -7.56
C ALA A 30 5.95 9.83 -8.11
N LEU A 31 5.41 8.94 -7.28
CA LEU A 31 5.07 7.55 -7.65
C LEU A 31 4.02 7.49 -8.76
N ASP A 32 2.97 8.30 -8.67
CA ASP A 32 1.94 8.35 -9.72
C ASP A 32 2.55 8.82 -11.06
N ARG A 33 3.33 9.90 -11.04
CA ARG A 33 4.02 10.38 -12.25
C ARG A 33 4.97 9.34 -12.85
N GLN A 34 5.71 8.62 -12.02
CA GLN A 34 6.62 7.56 -12.47
C GLN A 34 5.83 6.42 -13.15
N LEU A 35 4.80 5.89 -12.49
CA LEU A 35 4.01 4.78 -13.02
C LEU A 35 3.23 5.15 -14.28
N GLN A 36 2.74 6.39 -14.37
CA GLN A 36 2.11 6.89 -15.59
C GLN A 36 3.09 6.93 -16.77
N ARG A 37 4.34 7.37 -16.56
CA ARG A 37 5.35 7.41 -17.63
C ARG A 37 5.82 6.03 -18.05
N ASP A 38 6.10 5.15 -17.08
CA ASP A 38 6.87 3.92 -17.31
C ASP A 38 5.96 2.72 -17.57
N ALA A 39 4.73 2.73 -17.04
CA ALA A 39 3.78 1.63 -17.13
C ALA A 39 2.38 2.04 -17.63
N GLY A 40 2.15 3.32 -17.91
CA GLY A 40 0.87 3.83 -18.39
C GLY A 40 -0.29 3.66 -17.39
N MET A 41 0.00 3.48 -16.10
CA MET A 41 -1.02 3.23 -15.09
C MET A 41 -0.93 4.21 -13.91
N PRO A 42 -2.07 4.60 -13.31
CA PRO A 42 -2.09 5.33 -12.04
C PRO A 42 -1.50 4.53 -10.89
N HIS A 43 -0.86 5.20 -9.91
CA HIS A 43 -0.36 4.57 -8.69
C HIS A 43 -1.41 3.74 -7.95
N ALA A 44 -2.67 4.22 -7.90
CA ALA A 44 -3.77 3.46 -7.30
C ALA A 44 -4.01 2.08 -7.96
N TYR A 45 -3.72 1.92 -9.25
CA TYR A 45 -3.85 0.63 -9.94
C TYR A 45 -2.69 -0.29 -9.58
N TYR A 46 -1.47 0.24 -9.55
CA TYR A 46 -0.30 -0.47 -9.07
C TYR A 46 -0.50 -0.99 -7.64
N GLN A 47 -1.01 -0.15 -6.72
CA GLN A 47 -1.33 -0.57 -5.36
C GLN A 47 -2.31 -1.75 -5.30
N VAL A 48 -3.36 -1.75 -6.12
CA VAL A 48 -4.30 -2.88 -6.19
C VAL A 48 -3.58 -4.17 -6.63
N LEU A 49 -2.75 -4.10 -7.67
CA LEU A 49 -1.98 -5.27 -8.15
C LEU A 49 -1.00 -5.76 -7.09
N ALA A 50 -0.28 -4.84 -6.43
CA ALA A 50 0.67 -5.15 -5.36
C ALA A 50 -0.03 -5.85 -4.18
N MET A 51 -1.11 -5.28 -3.64
CA MET A 51 -1.87 -5.88 -2.55
C MET A 51 -2.41 -7.28 -2.88
N LEU A 52 -2.88 -7.48 -4.11
CA LEU A 52 -3.33 -8.80 -4.56
C LEU A 52 -2.16 -9.78 -4.68
N SER A 53 -0.96 -9.32 -5.04
CA SER A 53 0.20 -10.20 -5.21
C SER A 53 0.74 -10.76 -3.89
N GLU A 54 0.53 -10.05 -2.78
CA GLU A 54 1.09 -10.37 -1.46
C GLU A 54 0.25 -11.35 -0.65
N VAL A 55 -1.00 -11.57 -1.04
CA VAL A 55 -1.90 -12.45 -0.30
C VAL A 55 -1.90 -13.87 -0.87
N PRO A 56 -2.13 -14.89 -0.03
CA PRO A 56 -2.29 -16.28 -0.49
C PRO A 56 -3.37 -16.41 -1.57
N GLY A 57 -3.02 -17.08 -2.67
CA GLY A 57 -3.92 -17.26 -3.81
C GLY A 57 -4.17 -15.98 -4.61
N ARG A 58 -3.43 -14.91 -4.36
CA ARG A 58 -3.48 -13.64 -5.10
C ARG A 58 -4.90 -13.10 -5.26
N SER A 59 -5.71 -13.21 -4.22
CA SER A 59 -7.13 -12.84 -4.30
C SER A 59 -7.65 -12.28 -2.98
N LEU A 60 -8.44 -11.21 -3.05
CA LEU A 60 -9.07 -10.52 -1.92
C LEU A 60 -10.54 -10.24 -2.20
N ARG A 61 -11.35 -10.16 -1.15
CA ARG A 61 -12.68 -9.56 -1.25
C ARG A 61 -12.57 -8.08 -1.58
N MET A 62 -13.52 -7.58 -2.36
CA MET A 62 -13.56 -6.15 -2.71
C MET A 62 -13.63 -5.24 -1.48
N SER A 63 -14.29 -5.69 -0.39
CA SER A 63 -14.33 -4.99 0.90
C SER A 63 -12.95 -4.88 1.55
N ASP A 64 -12.21 -6.00 1.54
CA ASP A 64 -10.88 -6.07 2.17
C ASP A 64 -9.86 -5.25 1.36
N LEU A 65 -9.95 -5.32 0.03
CA LEU A 65 -9.13 -4.51 -0.85
C LEU A 65 -9.39 -3.00 -0.65
N ALA A 66 -10.65 -2.59 -0.47
CA ALA A 66 -11.00 -1.22 -0.15
C ALA A 66 -10.43 -0.78 1.22
N ALA A 67 -10.49 -1.66 2.22
CA ALA A 67 -9.94 -1.40 3.54
C ALA A 67 -8.40 -1.26 3.49
N ILE A 68 -7.70 -2.17 2.81
CA ILE A 68 -6.23 -2.15 2.69
C ILE A 68 -5.75 -0.92 1.92
N THR A 69 -6.40 -0.57 0.81
CA THR A 69 -6.02 0.60 0.00
C THR A 69 -6.54 1.93 0.58
N GLN A 70 -7.19 1.90 1.75
CA GLN A 70 -7.82 3.08 2.38
C GLN A 70 -8.69 3.89 1.42
N SER A 71 -9.33 3.19 0.47
CA SER A 71 -10.14 3.78 -0.58
C SER A 71 -11.63 3.46 -0.38
N SER A 72 -12.50 4.31 -0.90
CA SER A 72 -13.93 3.98 -0.91
C SER A 72 -14.20 2.78 -1.81
N GLN A 73 -15.22 1.98 -1.47
CA GLN A 73 -15.63 0.83 -2.30
C GLN A 73 -15.90 1.22 -3.76
N SER A 74 -16.44 2.41 -3.99
CA SER A 74 -16.68 2.93 -5.34
C SER A 74 -15.37 3.15 -6.12
N ARG A 75 -14.36 3.75 -5.49
CA ARG A 75 -13.03 3.96 -6.12
C ARG A 75 -12.36 2.64 -6.44
N VAL A 76 -12.36 1.69 -5.49
CA VAL A 76 -11.79 0.35 -5.73
C VAL A 76 -12.55 -0.39 -6.82
N SER A 77 -13.89 -0.34 -6.81
CA SER A 77 -14.69 -0.97 -7.87
C SER A 77 -14.37 -0.39 -9.25
N HIS A 78 -14.16 0.92 -9.35
CA HIS A 78 -13.77 1.56 -10.59
C HIS A 78 -12.35 1.15 -11.02
N ALA A 79 -11.39 1.15 -10.10
CA ALA A 79 -10.01 0.71 -10.39
C ALA A 79 -9.99 -0.75 -10.85
N VAL A 80 -10.64 -1.65 -10.11
CA VAL A 80 -10.73 -3.08 -10.45
C VAL A 80 -11.44 -3.30 -11.79
N ALA A 81 -12.48 -2.53 -12.12
CA ALA A 81 -13.14 -2.62 -13.42
C ALA A 81 -12.21 -2.25 -14.58
N LYS A 82 -11.33 -1.26 -14.40
CA LYS A 82 -10.30 -0.89 -15.39
C LYS A 82 -9.22 -1.94 -15.51
N LEU A 83 -8.76 -2.50 -14.39
CA LEU A 83 -7.79 -3.61 -14.37
C LEU A 83 -8.36 -4.88 -14.99
N GLU A 84 -9.65 -5.16 -14.78
CA GLU A 84 -10.35 -6.29 -15.42
C GLU A 84 -10.48 -6.10 -16.92
N ALA A 85 -10.82 -4.89 -17.38
CA ALA A 85 -10.85 -4.56 -18.80
C ALA A 85 -9.48 -4.70 -19.49
N ALA A 86 -8.38 -4.49 -18.73
CA ALA A 86 -7.00 -4.72 -19.19
C ALA A 86 -6.57 -6.20 -19.11
N GLY A 87 -7.38 -7.08 -18.51
CA GLY A 87 -7.06 -8.50 -18.30
C GLY A 87 -6.13 -8.78 -17.12
N TRP A 88 -5.80 -7.77 -16.29
CA TRP A 88 -4.83 -7.90 -15.19
C TRP A 88 -5.44 -8.40 -13.89
N VAL A 89 -6.74 -8.24 -13.74
CA VAL A 89 -7.53 -8.71 -12.59
C VAL A 89 -8.79 -9.41 -13.13
N ARG A 90 -9.28 -10.41 -12.41
CA ARG A 90 -10.54 -11.08 -12.68
C ARG A 90 -11.46 -10.95 -11.47
N ARG A 91 -12.74 -10.64 -11.66
CA ARG A 91 -13.75 -10.68 -10.61
C ARG A 91 -14.50 -11.99 -10.64
N ARG A 92 -14.79 -12.56 -9.46
CA ARG A 92 -15.65 -13.72 -9.29
C ARG A 92 -16.49 -13.63 -8.01
N PRO A 93 -17.65 -14.30 -7.94
CA PRO A 93 -18.40 -14.43 -6.69
C PRO A 93 -17.57 -15.18 -5.64
N ALA A 94 -17.70 -14.79 -4.37
CA ALA A 94 -17.14 -15.58 -3.27
C ALA A 94 -17.91 -16.90 -3.13
N ARG A 95 -17.20 -17.98 -2.75
CA ARG A 95 -17.81 -19.32 -2.63
C ARG A 95 -18.78 -19.43 -1.45
N ASP A 96 -18.49 -18.72 -0.38
CA ASP A 96 -19.21 -18.72 0.90
C ASP A 96 -20.31 -17.64 0.97
N ASP A 97 -20.25 -16.62 0.14
CA ASP A 97 -21.26 -15.57 0.05
C ASP A 97 -21.34 -15.00 -1.37
N ARG A 98 -22.36 -15.41 -2.10
CA ARG A 98 -22.59 -14.95 -3.49
C ARG A 98 -22.84 -13.44 -3.64
N ARG A 99 -23.10 -12.73 -2.55
CA ARG A 99 -23.23 -11.26 -2.54
C ARG A 99 -21.87 -10.56 -2.52
N SER A 100 -20.84 -11.27 -2.10
CA SER A 100 -19.47 -10.79 -2.05
C SER A 100 -18.73 -11.10 -3.35
N THR A 101 -17.97 -10.12 -3.83
CA THR A 101 -17.11 -10.24 -5.01
C THR A 101 -15.66 -10.31 -4.59
N ILE A 102 -14.92 -11.22 -5.21
CA ILE A 102 -13.47 -11.38 -5.05
C ILE A 102 -12.78 -10.81 -6.28
N ALA A 103 -11.74 -10.00 -6.08
CA ALA A 103 -10.76 -9.64 -7.09
C ALA A 103 -9.58 -10.61 -7.02
N GLU A 104 -9.13 -11.10 -8.16
CA GLU A 104 -8.06 -12.08 -8.29
C GLU A 104 -7.07 -11.59 -9.34
N LEU A 105 -5.78 -11.53 -8.98
CA LEU A 105 -4.70 -11.14 -9.89
C LEU A 105 -4.47 -12.25 -10.92
N THR A 106 -4.43 -11.88 -12.19
CA THR A 106 -4.12 -12.82 -13.29
C THR A 106 -2.61 -12.99 -13.46
N ALA A 107 -2.19 -13.96 -14.26
CA ALA A 107 -0.79 -14.12 -14.63
C ALA A 107 -0.26 -12.91 -15.40
N GLU A 108 -1.09 -12.34 -16.28
CA GLU A 108 -0.78 -11.13 -17.05
C GLU A 108 -0.64 -9.91 -16.13
N GLY A 109 -1.57 -9.75 -15.15
CA GLY A 109 -1.49 -8.67 -14.16
C GLY A 109 -0.25 -8.79 -13.28
N PHE A 110 0.15 -10.00 -12.93
CA PHE A 110 1.38 -10.24 -12.18
C PHE A 110 2.63 -9.89 -13.01
N ALA A 111 2.68 -10.26 -14.28
CA ALA A 111 3.79 -9.90 -15.16
C ALA A 111 3.92 -8.37 -15.35
N VAL A 112 2.80 -7.66 -15.44
CA VAL A 112 2.79 -6.19 -15.49
C VAL A 112 3.32 -5.59 -14.19
N LEU A 113 2.90 -6.11 -13.03
CA LEU A 113 3.41 -5.70 -11.73
C LEU A 113 4.93 -5.91 -11.63
N GLU A 114 5.43 -7.11 -11.98
CA GLU A 114 6.86 -7.43 -11.98
C GLU A 114 7.67 -6.48 -12.88
N SER A 115 7.15 -6.15 -14.05
CA SER A 115 7.80 -5.22 -14.98
C SER A 115 7.87 -3.79 -14.47
N ALA A 116 6.82 -3.33 -13.74
CA ALA A 116 6.75 -1.98 -13.21
C ALA A 116 7.55 -1.78 -11.90
N ALA A 117 7.76 -2.86 -11.15
CA ALA A 117 8.33 -2.83 -9.81
C ALA A 117 9.74 -2.21 -9.71
N PRO A 118 10.72 -2.50 -10.60
CA PRO A 118 12.04 -1.91 -10.47
C PRO A 118 12.01 -0.38 -10.53
N GLY A 119 11.22 0.20 -11.45
CA GLY A 119 11.06 1.65 -11.56
C GLY A 119 10.35 2.24 -10.34
N HIS A 120 9.32 1.55 -9.84
CA HIS A 120 8.61 1.96 -8.63
C HIS A 120 9.55 2.00 -7.41
N VAL A 121 10.31 0.92 -7.18
CA VAL A 121 11.29 0.84 -6.07
C VAL A 121 12.36 1.92 -6.20
N ALA A 122 12.89 2.16 -7.42
CA ALA A 122 13.86 3.23 -7.65
C ALA A 122 13.27 4.59 -7.26
N CYS A 123 12.04 4.88 -7.67
CA CYS A 123 11.35 6.12 -7.34
C CYS A 123 11.13 6.28 -5.82
N VAL A 124 10.75 5.21 -5.11
CA VAL A 124 10.65 5.22 -3.64
C VAL A 124 12.01 5.53 -3.01
N ARG A 125 13.09 4.89 -3.47
CA ARG A 125 14.43 5.13 -2.95
C ARG A 125 14.87 6.57 -3.15
N GLU A 126 14.79 7.07 -4.37
CA GLU A 126 15.20 8.44 -4.73
C GLU A 126 14.45 9.51 -3.93
N ASN A 127 13.16 9.33 -3.71
CA ASN A 127 12.31 10.34 -3.08
C ASN A 127 12.21 10.20 -1.55
N LEU A 128 12.59 9.06 -0.97
CA LEU A 128 12.48 8.83 0.48
C LEU A 128 13.79 8.32 1.11
N PHE A 129 14.34 7.20 0.64
CA PHE A 129 15.35 6.48 1.41
C PHE A 129 16.79 6.91 1.14
N ASP A 130 17.15 7.32 -0.09
CA ASP A 130 18.53 7.62 -0.43
C ASP A 130 19.09 8.89 0.26
N GLY A 131 18.18 9.75 0.76
CA GLY A 131 18.54 10.90 1.60
C GLY A 131 18.62 10.61 3.10
N LEU A 132 18.32 9.36 3.54
CA LEU A 132 18.25 9.00 4.96
C LEU A 132 19.42 8.13 5.39
N THR A 133 19.95 8.41 6.59
CA THR A 133 20.88 7.51 7.27
C THR A 133 20.15 6.26 7.77
N ARG A 134 20.87 5.17 8.05
CA ARG A 134 20.30 3.95 8.62
C ARG A 134 19.52 4.22 9.92
N GLN A 135 20.07 5.07 10.80
CA GLN A 135 19.40 5.45 12.03
C GLN A 135 18.06 6.15 11.79
N GLN A 136 17.99 7.03 10.77
CA GLN A 136 16.74 7.70 10.39
C GLN A 136 15.70 6.73 9.80
N VAL A 137 16.12 5.74 9.02
CA VAL A 137 15.23 4.69 8.51
C VAL A 137 14.67 3.86 9.67
N ASP A 138 15.49 3.47 10.64
CA ASP A 138 15.06 2.72 11.82
C ASP A 138 14.11 3.56 12.71
N ALA A 139 14.38 4.86 12.85
CA ALA A 139 13.51 5.79 13.57
C ALA A 139 12.16 5.97 12.85
N LEU A 140 12.17 6.15 11.54
CA LEU A 140 10.95 6.27 10.72
C LEU A 140 10.07 5.02 10.88
N ARG A 141 10.67 3.83 10.77
CA ARG A 141 9.95 2.57 11.01
C ARG A 141 9.30 2.55 12.39
N GLY A 142 10.08 2.82 13.45
CA GLY A 142 9.56 2.80 14.83
C GLY A 142 8.42 3.81 15.05
N ILE A 143 8.49 5.00 14.44
CA ILE A 143 7.43 6.02 14.49
C ILE A 143 6.17 5.51 13.78
N CYS A 144 6.32 4.94 12.59
CA CYS A 144 5.20 4.41 11.82
C CYS A 144 4.53 3.24 12.55
N ASP A 145 5.32 2.31 13.10
CA ASP A 145 4.82 1.16 13.86
C ASP A 145 4.00 1.62 15.08
N ALA A 146 4.52 2.57 15.86
CA ALA A 146 3.82 3.11 17.03
C ALA A 146 2.51 3.85 16.65
N ALA A 147 2.52 4.57 15.53
CA ALA A 147 1.32 5.24 15.03
C ALA A 147 0.26 4.23 14.56
N LEU A 148 0.66 3.19 13.83
CA LEU A 148 -0.23 2.10 13.38
C LEU A 148 -0.80 1.34 14.57
N ASP A 149 0.01 1.07 15.61
CA ASP A 149 -0.47 0.44 16.84
C ASP A 149 -1.56 1.28 17.52
N ARG A 150 -1.36 2.58 17.60
CA ARG A 150 -2.34 3.50 18.17
C ARG A 150 -3.65 3.53 17.39
N MET A 151 -3.58 3.39 16.07
CA MET A 151 -4.73 3.41 15.17
C MET A 151 -5.35 2.02 14.95
N SER A 152 -4.85 0.96 15.61
CA SER A 152 -5.27 -0.44 15.36
C SER A 152 -6.76 -0.72 15.56
N GLY A 153 -7.46 0.10 16.35
CA GLY A 153 -8.91 0.01 16.53
C GLY A 153 -9.74 0.65 15.41
N GLN A 154 -9.12 1.29 14.41
CA GLN A 154 -9.84 1.92 13.31
C GLN A 154 -10.19 0.92 12.20
N PRO A 155 -11.30 1.13 11.46
CA PRO A 155 -11.65 0.30 10.31
C PRO A 155 -10.50 0.28 9.28
N GLY A 156 -10.10 -0.92 8.87
CA GLY A 156 -9.03 -1.12 7.88
C GLY A 156 -7.60 -1.16 8.44
N ALA A 157 -7.37 -0.83 9.71
CA ALA A 157 -6.04 -0.90 10.31
C ALA A 157 -5.48 -2.33 10.39
N GLY A 158 -6.33 -3.33 10.67
CA GLY A 158 -5.93 -4.74 10.73
C GLY A 158 -5.29 -5.24 9.43
N PRO A 159 -5.98 -5.17 8.30
CA PRO A 159 -5.42 -5.56 7.00
C PRO A 159 -4.14 -4.81 6.61
N LEU A 160 -4.04 -3.50 6.89
CA LEU A 160 -2.80 -2.74 6.64
C LEU A 160 -1.62 -3.23 7.48
N ARG A 161 -1.85 -3.54 8.76
CA ARG A 161 -0.81 -4.12 9.63
C ARG A 161 -0.39 -5.50 9.17
N GLU A 162 -1.34 -6.33 8.74
CA GLU A 162 -1.06 -7.66 8.20
C GLU A 162 -0.23 -7.57 6.92
N ALA A 163 -0.56 -6.65 6.02
CA ALA A 163 0.22 -6.38 4.82
C ALA A 163 1.64 -5.90 5.16
N ALA A 164 1.79 -4.92 6.05
CA ALA A 164 3.09 -4.45 6.51
C ALA A 164 3.91 -5.56 7.18
N ALA A 165 3.28 -6.39 8.02
CA ALA A 165 3.93 -7.52 8.67
C ALA A 165 4.29 -8.65 7.68
N ALA A 166 3.50 -8.88 6.65
CA ALA A 166 3.78 -9.85 5.59
C ALA A 166 5.00 -9.42 4.77
N ALA A 167 5.08 -8.14 4.40
CA ALA A 167 6.23 -7.57 3.70
C ALA A 167 7.53 -7.72 4.51
N VAL A 168 7.48 -7.50 5.84
CA VAL A 168 8.64 -7.73 6.72
C VAL A 168 9.04 -9.21 6.77
N ARG A 169 8.08 -10.14 6.83
CA ARG A 169 8.36 -11.58 6.82
C ARG A 169 8.98 -12.04 5.50
N ALA A 170 8.43 -11.58 4.37
CA ALA A 170 8.97 -11.86 3.04
C ALA A 170 10.40 -11.34 2.89
N ALA A 171 10.69 -10.13 3.36
CA ALA A 171 12.04 -9.57 3.36
C ALA A 171 13.02 -10.35 4.24
N SER A 172 12.55 -10.94 5.35
CA SER A 172 13.38 -11.73 6.28
C SER A 172 13.63 -13.16 5.78
N SER A 173 12.69 -13.75 5.02
CA SER A 173 12.81 -15.12 4.48
C SER A 173 13.52 -15.18 3.13
N GLY A 174 13.56 -14.08 2.37
CA GLY A 174 14.15 -13.95 1.04
C GLY A 174 15.66 -13.72 1.01
N GLY A 175 16.35 -13.80 2.14
CA GLY A 175 17.81 -13.67 2.24
C GLY A 175 18.62 -14.82 1.61
N ALA A 176 17.97 -15.85 1.05
CA ALA A 176 18.65 -17.06 0.55
C ALA A 176 18.36 -17.43 -0.93
N THR A 177 17.37 -16.84 -1.62
CA THR A 177 17.16 -17.15 -3.05
C THR A 177 16.58 -15.94 -3.81
N ALA A 178 17.15 -15.66 -4.96
CA ALA A 178 16.79 -14.61 -5.87
C ALA A 178 15.29 -14.67 -6.30
N GLY A 179 14.52 -13.64 -5.96
CA GLY A 179 13.17 -13.44 -6.45
C GLY A 179 12.76 -12.01 -6.20
N GLY A 180 12.99 -11.09 -7.16
CA GLY A 180 12.64 -9.66 -7.06
C GLY A 180 11.15 -9.39 -6.88
N ALA A 181 10.28 -10.39 -7.14
CA ALA A 181 8.83 -10.27 -7.10
C ALA A 181 8.21 -10.32 -5.69
N GLU A 182 8.88 -10.87 -4.69
CA GLU A 182 8.38 -10.96 -3.31
C GLU A 182 8.66 -9.71 -2.45
N ARG A 183 9.28 -8.68 -3.01
CA ARG A 183 9.66 -7.44 -2.30
C ARG A 183 9.03 -6.19 -2.90
N LEU A 184 7.85 -6.31 -3.52
CA LEU A 184 7.26 -5.28 -4.39
C LEU A 184 6.19 -4.40 -3.76
N ALA A 185 6.00 -4.48 -2.45
CA ALA A 185 5.12 -3.54 -1.72
C ALA A 185 5.87 -2.61 -0.83
#